data_e8f084cfb59a7515d9f1970c91594d2a
#
_entry.id   e8f084cfb59a7515d9f1970c91594d2a
#
_cell.length_a   1.000
_cell.length_b   1.000
_cell.length_c   1.000
_cell.angle_alpha   90.00
_cell.angle_beta   90.00
_cell.angle_gamma   90.00
#
_symmetry.space_group_name_H-M   'P 1'
#
loop_
_entity.id
_entity.type
_entity.pdbx_description
1 polymer ?
#
loop_
_entity_poly.entity_id
_entity_poly.type
_entity_poly.pdbx_seq_one_letter_code
_entity_poly.pdbx_strand_id
1 'polypeptide(L)'
;MKQLWCAMSLVTGSLLFPFNASADVSSGALLQEMYQASQSLNYELSFVSINKQGVESLRYQHARLNNQPLAQLLQLDGPRREVVQRGTEISYFEPGLEPFTLNGDYIVDSLPSLVYTDLKRLTPYYDFISLGRTRIADRMCAVV
;
A
#
# COMPACT_ATOMS: atom_id res chain seq x y z
N MET A 1 -50.64 41.14 52.56
CA MET A 1 -50.62 39.81 51.86
C MET A 1 -50.04 40.00 50.53
N LYS A 2 -48.76 39.66 50.38
CA LYS A 2 -47.98 39.78 49.14
C LYS A 2 -47.52 38.38 48.71
N GLN A 3 -48.03 37.87 47.59
CA GLN A 3 -47.60 36.60 47.03
C GLN A 3 -46.39 36.82 46.20
N LEU A 4 -45.26 36.16 46.52
CA LEU A 4 -44.06 36.04 45.71
C LEU A 4 -44.27 34.88 44.74
N TRP A 5 -44.23 35.16 43.47
CA TRP A 5 -44.11 34.15 42.41
C TRP A 5 -42.62 33.93 42.12
N CYS A 6 -42.15 32.71 42.44
CA CYS A 6 -40.83 32.22 41.96
C CYS A 6 -40.97 31.68 40.54
N ALA A 7 -40.35 32.40 39.58
CA ALA A 7 -40.18 31.90 38.23
C ALA A 7 -38.97 30.94 38.19
N MET A 8 -39.23 29.66 37.96
CA MET A 8 -38.24 28.61 37.81
C MET A 8 -37.85 28.51 36.35
N SER A 9 -36.72 29.11 36.00
CA SER A 9 -36.13 29.03 34.63
C SER A 9 -35.45 27.70 34.42
N LEU A 10 -36.03 26.84 33.58
CA LEU A 10 -35.43 25.59 33.13
C LEU A 10 -34.41 25.94 32.05
N VAL A 11 -33.13 25.85 32.41
CA VAL A 11 -32.03 25.92 31.43
C VAL A 11 -31.84 24.54 30.83
N THR A 12 -32.37 24.32 29.66
CA THR A 12 -32.11 23.15 28.81
C THR A 12 -30.74 23.30 28.15
N GLY A 13 -29.71 22.72 28.77
CA GLY A 13 -28.37 22.61 28.19
C GLY A 13 -28.37 21.62 27.05
N SER A 14 -28.36 22.10 25.80
CA SER A 14 -28.11 21.28 24.62
C SER A 14 -26.65 20.86 24.62
N LEU A 15 -26.35 19.60 24.95
CA LEU A 15 -25.07 18.94 24.75
C LEU A 15 -24.86 18.77 23.26
N LEU A 16 -24.16 19.72 22.63
CA LEU A 16 -23.60 19.58 21.29
C LEU A 16 -22.45 18.60 21.38
N PHE A 17 -22.71 17.32 21.10
CA PHE A 17 -21.66 16.36 20.84
C PHE A 17 -21.04 16.72 19.48
N PRO A 18 -19.73 16.98 19.40
CA PRO A 18 -19.09 17.11 18.11
C PRO A 18 -19.15 15.73 17.42
N PHE A 19 -19.97 15.60 16.40
CA PHE A 19 -19.86 14.50 15.45
C PHE A 19 -18.51 14.70 14.74
N ASN A 20 -17.51 13.92 15.15
CA ASN A 20 -16.29 13.77 14.34
C ASN A 20 -16.72 13.07 13.06
N ALA A 21 -17.04 13.82 12.02
CA ALA A 21 -17.10 13.31 10.66
C ALA A 21 -15.68 12.91 10.29
N SER A 22 -15.38 11.61 10.35
CA SER A 22 -14.18 11.07 9.73
C SER A 22 -14.27 11.42 8.26
N ALA A 23 -13.43 12.33 7.80
CA ALA A 23 -13.31 12.63 6.38
C ALA A 23 -12.93 11.31 5.69
N ASP A 24 -13.80 10.83 4.83
CA ASP A 24 -13.53 9.64 4.03
C ASP A 24 -12.40 10.02 3.06
N VAL A 25 -11.22 9.44 3.30
CA VAL A 25 -10.04 9.70 2.46
C VAL A 25 -10.41 9.27 1.05
N SER A 26 -10.29 10.15 0.08
CA SER A 26 -10.63 9.81 -1.30
C SER A 26 -9.78 8.61 -1.75
N SER A 27 -10.36 7.72 -2.55
CA SER A 27 -9.68 6.52 -3.05
C SER A 27 -8.35 6.84 -3.74
N GLY A 28 -8.29 7.95 -4.45
CA GLY A 28 -7.05 8.43 -5.08
C GLY A 28 -5.98 8.84 -4.05
N ALA A 29 -6.37 9.48 -2.94
CA ALA A 29 -5.44 9.84 -1.87
C ALA A 29 -4.91 8.58 -1.17
N LEU A 30 -5.77 7.60 -0.88
CA LEU A 30 -5.37 6.32 -0.28
C LEU A 30 -4.34 5.57 -1.15
N LEU A 31 -4.59 5.48 -2.44
CA LEU A 31 -3.66 4.84 -3.39
C LEU A 31 -2.32 5.60 -3.48
N GLN A 32 -2.37 6.93 -3.42
CA GLN A 32 -1.17 7.76 -3.40
C GLN A 32 -0.35 7.55 -2.12
N GLU A 33 -0.99 7.47 -0.97
CA GLU A 33 -0.32 7.16 0.30
C GLU A 33 0.30 5.75 0.27
N MET A 34 -0.41 4.77 -0.29
CA MET A 34 0.11 3.42 -0.49
C MET A 34 1.36 3.42 -1.37
N TYR A 35 1.36 4.15 -2.49
CA TYR A 35 2.54 4.29 -3.34
C TYR A 35 3.71 4.94 -2.59
N GLN A 36 3.48 6.03 -1.84
CA GLN A 36 4.52 6.67 -1.04
C GLN A 36 5.06 5.73 0.04
N ALA A 37 4.20 4.98 0.70
CA ALA A 37 4.58 3.97 1.70
C ALA A 37 5.45 2.87 1.06
N SER A 38 5.11 2.39 -0.13
CA SER A 38 5.89 1.38 -0.86
C SER A 38 7.29 1.86 -1.23
N GLN A 39 7.49 3.17 -1.39
CA GLN A 39 8.80 3.76 -1.71
C GLN A 39 9.65 4.07 -0.47
N SER A 40 9.04 4.23 0.70
CA SER A 40 9.73 4.76 1.89
C SER A 40 9.86 3.77 3.04
N LEU A 41 8.95 2.81 3.16
CA LEU A 41 8.92 1.87 4.28
C LEU A 41 9.76 0.63 4.00
N ASN A 42 10.17 -0.03 5.08
CA ASN A 42 10.69 -1.39 5.04
C ASN A 42 9.50 -2.34 5.16
N TYR A 43 9.35 -3.26 4.21
CA TYR A 43 8.24 -4.21 4.19
C TYR A 43 8.59 -5.51 3.49
N GLU A 44 7.76 -6.52 3.71
CA GLU A 44 7.79 -7.80 3.02
C GLU A 44 6.41 -8.11 2.46
N LEU A 45 6.38 -8.63 1.23
CA LEU A 45 5.19 -9.13 0.56
C LEU A 45 5.43 -10.58 0.15
N SER A 46 4.46 -11.46 0.43
CA SER A 46 4.39 -12.79 -0.18
C SER A 46 3.17 -12.85 -1.08
N PHE A 47 3.35 -13.28 -2.31
CA PHE A 47 2.29 -13.30 -3.31
C PHE A 47 2.47 -14.46 -4.30
N VAL A 48 1.41 -14.74 -5.03
CA VAL A 48 1.42 -15.71 -6.13
C VAL A 48 1.31 -14.95 -7.44
N SER A 49 2.25 -15.19 -8.34
CA SER A 49 2.21 -14.71 -9.73
C SER A 49 1.62 -15.80 -10.62
N ILE A 50 0.62 -15.46 -11.40
CA ILE A 50 0.00 -16.35 -12.39
C ILE A 50 0.25 -15.75 -13.76
N ASN A 51 1.03 -16.46 -14.56
CA ASN A 51 1.39 -16.03 -15.91
C ASN A 51 1.24 -17.18 -16.90
N LYS A 52 1.59 -16.97 -18.16
CA LYS A 52 1.49 -18.00 -19.21
C LYS A 52 2.44 -19.18 -19.00
N GLN A 53 3.49 -18.99 -18.22
CA GLN A 53 4.51 -19.99 -17.91
C GLN A 53 4.09 -20.88 -16.75
N GLY A 54 3.16 -20.41 -15.89
CA GLY A 54 2.67 -21.17 -14.74
C GLY A 54 2.28 -20.31 -13.55
N VAL A 55 2.37 -20.93 -12.38
CA VAL A 55 2.07 -20.33 -11.08
C VAL A 55 3.35 -20.36 -10.26
N GLU A 56 3.76 -19.21 -9.75
CA GLU A 56 4.98 -19.02 -8.96
C GLU A 56 4.64 -18.37 -7.62
N SER A 57 5.18 -18.91 -6.54
CA SER A 57 5.11 -18.29 -5.21
C SER A 57 6.36 -17.44 -4.99
N LEU A 58 6.16 -16.18 -4.67
CA LEU A 58 7.22 -15.18 -4.61
C LEU A 58 7.19 -14.43 -3.27
N ARG A 59 8.36 -14.04 -2.81
CA ARG A 59 8.54 -13.13 -1.68
C ARG A 59 9.37 -11.94 -2.13
N TYR A 60 8.83 -10.75 -1.90
CA TYR A 60 9.50 -9.49 -2.14
C TYR A 60 9.78 -8.80 -0.82
N GLN A 61 11.00 -8.39 -0.62
CA GLN A 61 11.45 -7.60 0.53
C GLN A 61 11.96 -6.26 0.03
N HIS A 62 11.54 -5.18 0.66
CA HIS A 62 11.99 -3.83 0.37
C HIS A 62 12.49 -3.16 1.64
N ALA A 63 13.61 -2.45 1.52
CA ALA A 63 14.20 -1.65 2.59
C ALA A 63 14.88 -0.41 2.01
N ARG A 64 15.15 0.57 2.86
CA ARG A 64 15.98 1.72 2.52
C ARG A 64 17.16 1.82 3.46
N LEU A 65 18.34 2.01 2.89
CA LEU A 65 19.58 2.26 3.62
C LEU A 65 20.28 3.48 3.02
N ASN A 66 20.58 4.48 3.86
CA ASN A 66 21.23 5.73 3.41
C ASN A 66 20.55 6.38 2.20
N ASN A 67 19.22 6.39 2.20
CA ASN A 67 18.37 6.89 1.11
C ASN A 67 18.43 6.09 -0.21
N GLN A 68 19.12 4.95 -0.23
CA GLN A 68 19.15 4.04 -1.39
C GLN A 68 18.14 2.91 -1.23
N PRO A 69 17.41 2.53 -2.29
CA PRO A 69 16.54 1.36 -2.25
C PRO A 69 17.38 0.07 -2.21
N LEU A 70 16.93 -0.84 -1.37
CA LEU A 70 17.40 -2.23 -1.32
C LEU A 70 16.17 -3.10 -1.51
N ALA A 71 16.22 -4.05 -2.42
CA ALA A 71 15.12 -4.98 -2.58
C ALA A 71 15.62 -6.37 -2.93
N GLN A 72 14.82 -7.37 -2.61
CA GLN A 72 15.02 -8.77 -2.97
C GLN A 72 13.70 -9.36 -3.43
N LEU A 73 13.70 -10.00 -4.57
CA LEU A 73 12.61 -10.86 -5.03
C LEU A 73 13.12 -12.29 -5.06
N LEU A 74 12.47 -13.17 -4.31
CA LEU A 74 12.86 -14.57 -4.15
C LEU A 74 11.71 -15.48 -4.57
N GLN A 75 11.97 -16.44 -5.45
CA GLN A 75 11.06 -17.54 -5.78
C GLN A 75 11.08 -18.55 -4.64
N LEU A 76 9.88 -18.92 -4.13
CA LEU A 76 9.73 -19.82 -2.98
C LEU A 76 9.50 -21.27 -3.38
N ASP A 77 9.09 -21.51 -4.61
CA ASP A 77 8.82 -22.84 -5.18
C ASP A 77 9.63 -23.07 -6.45
N GLY A 78 9.92 -24.33 -6.76
CA GLY A 78 10.74 -24.71 -7.91
C GLY A 78 12.22 -24.33 -7.81
N PRO A 79 12.91 -24.14 -8.94
CA PRO A 79 14.31 -23.72 -8.97
C PRO A 79 14.46 -22.33 -8.36
N ARG A 80 15.39 -22.19 -7.42
CA ARG A 80 15.62 -20.94 -6.70
C ARG A 80 16.07 -19.83 -7.66
N ARG A 81 15.19 -18.88 -7.93
CA ARG A 81 15.49 -17.65 -8.65
C ARG A 81 15.46 -16.49 -7.65
N GLU A 82 16.47 -15.63 -7.74
CA GLU A 82 16.62 -14.50 -6.84
C GLU A 82 17.02 -13.26 -7.65
N VAL A 83 16.37 -12.15 -7.37
CA VAL A 83 16.72 -10.84 -7.94
C VAL A 83 17.00 -9.89 -6.79
N VAL A 84 18.17 -9.24 -6.82
CA VAL A 84 18.61 -8.33 -5.74
C VAL A 84 18.85 -6.95 -6.32
N GLN A 85 18.21 -5.94 -5.73
CA GLN A 85 18.44 -4.54 -6.05
C GLN A 85 19.26 -3.85 -4.97
N ARG A 86 20.28 -3.07 -5.39
CA ARG A 86 21.06 -2.17 -4.55
C ARG A 86 21.22 -0.82 -5.26
N GLY A 87 20.44 0.16 -4.82
CA GLY A 87 20.36 1.44 -5.55
C GLY A 87 19.80 1.23 -6.95
N THR A 88 20.58 1.55 -7.98
CA THR A 88 20.21 1.36 -9.38
C THR A 88 20.74 0.07 -10.00
N GLU A 89 21.47 -0.76 -9.25
CA GLU A 89 21.95 -2.05 -9.73
C GLU A 89 20.97 -3.15 -9.39
N ILE A 90 20.57 -3.95 -10.39
CA ILE A 90 19.66 -5.10 -10.24
C ILE A 90 20.39 -6.33 -10.74
N SER A 91 20.71 -7.25 -9.83
CA SER A 91 21.43 -8.49 -10.10
C SER A 91 20.49 -9.69 -10.11
N TYR A 92 20.62 -10.54 -11.11
CA TYR A 92 19.80 -11.73 -11.32
C TYR A 92 20.63 -12.99 -11.06
N PHE A 93 20.08 -13.90 -10.29
CA PHE A 93 20.66 -15.18 -9.93
C PHE A 93 19.68 -16.30 -10.27
N GLU A 94 20.02 -17.11 -11.26
CA GLU A 94 19.22 -18.27 -11.69
C GLU A 94 20.10 -19.53 -11.74
N PRO A 95 19.57 -20.70 -11.35
CA PRO A 95 20.32 -21.96 -11.45
C PRO A 95 20.71 -22.28 -12.88
N GLY A 96 21.98 -22.58 -13.10
CA GLY A 96 22.51 -22.95 -14.40
C GLY A 96 22.83 -21.78 -15.35
N LEU A 97 22.64 -20.55 -14.90
CA LEU A 97 23.04 -19.34 -15.62
C LEU A 97 24.11 -18.57 -14.85
N GLU A 98 25.01 -17.91 -15.56
CA GLU A 98 25.93 -16.94 -14.96
C GLU A 98 25.14 -15.74 -14.45
N PRO A 99 25.40 -15.27 -13.21
CA PRO A 99 24.78 -14.06 -12.70
C PRO A 99 25.04 -12.85 -13.59
N PHE A 100 24.03 -12.02 -13.79
CA PHE A 100 24.17 -10.78 -14.55
C PHE A 100 23.50 -9.60 -13.83
N THR A 101 23.95 -8.40 -14.13
CA THR A 101 23.45 -7.15 -13.52
C THR A 101 22.98 -6.19 -14.59
N LEU A 102 21.82 -5.57 -14.34
CA LEU A 102 21.23 -4.51 -15.14
C LEU A 102 21.10 -3.25 -14.33
N ASN A 103 21.04 -2.10 -14.97
CA ASN A 103 20.69 -0.84 -14.33
C ASN A 103 19.19 -0.59 -14.44
N GLY A 104 18.56 -0.20 -13.32
CA GLY A 104 17.14 0.10 -13.25
C GLY A 104 16.75 0.72 -11.92
N ASP A 105 15.61 1.39 -11.89
CA ASP A 105 15.13 2.07 -10.69
C ASP A 105 14.40 1.11 -9.73
N TYR A 106 13.88 -0.01 -10.24
CA TYR A 106 13.13 -1.02 -9.48
C TYR A 106 13.09 -2.36 -10.22
N ILE A 107 12.86 -3.42 -9.44
CA ILE A 107 12.63 -4.77 -9.97
C ILE A 107 11.24 -4.80 -10.63
N VAL A 108 11.16 -5.09 -11.92
CA VAL A 108 9.89 -5.19 -12.68
C VAL A 108 9.43 -6.62 -12.90
N ASP A 109 10.34 -7.58 -12.75
CA ASP A 109 10.08 -9.00 -13.05
C ASP A 109 9.13 -9.60 -12.00
N SER A 110 7.99 -10.11 -12.45
CA SER A 110 6.96 -10.78 -11.63
C SER A 110 6.38 -9.95 -10.45
N LEU A 111 6.84 -8.72 -10.24
CA LEU A 111 6.34 -7.87 -9.16
C LEU A 111 5.00 -7.23 -9.57
N PRO A 112 3.97 -7.21 -8.69
CA PRO A 112 2.73 -6.51 -8.99
C PRO A 112 2.97 -5.04 -9.34
N SER A 113 2.47 -4.60 -10.50
CA SER A 113 2.74 -3.25 -11.03
C SER A 113 2.35 -2.13 -10.06
N LEU A 114 1.35 -2.37 -9.21
CA LEU A 114 0.89 -1.41 -8.21
C LEU A 114 1.97 -1.00 -7.21
N VAL A 115 2.99 -1.85 -6.97
CA VAL A 115 4.09 -1.57 -6.03
C VAL A 115 5.02 -0.47 -6.55
N TYR A 116 5.20 -0.36 -7.86
CA TYR A 116 6.14 0.58 -8.48
C TYR A 116 5.47 1.64 -9.39
N THR A 117 4.16 1.55 -9.62
CA THR A 117 3.46 2.51 -10.48
C THR A 117 3.20 3.82 -9.75
N ASP A 118 3.69 4.93 -10.29
CA ASP A 118 3.32 6.27 -9.82
C ASP A 118 1.89 6.60 -10.22
N LEU A 119 0.99 6.46 -9.25
CA LEU A 119 -0.44 6.67 -9.45
C LEU A 119 -0.82 8.12 -9.77
N LYS A 120 0.04 9.11 -9.44
CA LYS A 120 -0.19 10.51 -9.84
C LYS A 120 -0.21 10.67 -11.37
N ARG A 121 0.56 9.85 -12.07
CA ARG A 121 0.60 9.88 -13.54
C ARG A 121 -0.66 9.29 -14.17
N LEU A 122 -1.43 8.53 -13.41
CA LEU A 122 -2.67 7.90 -13.87
C LEU A 122 -3.91 8.78 -13.63
N THR A 123 -3.89 9.67 -12.61
CA THR A 123 -5.05 10.51 -12.25
C THR A 123 -5.64 11.37 -13.39
N PRO A 124 -4.89 11.83 -14.40
CA PRO A 124 -5.48 12.52 -15.53
C PRO A 124 -6.31 11.63 -16.47
N TYR A 125 -6.15 10.30 -16.37
CA TYR A 125 -6.76 9.32 -17.28
C TYR A 125 -7.72 8.35 -16.61
N TYR A 126 -7.72 8.28 -15.26
CA TYR A 126 -8.49 7.32 -14.47
C TYR A 126 -9.12 7.98 -13.25
N ASP A 127 -10.37 7.66 -13.01
CA ASP A 127 -11.06 7.95 -11.76
C ASP A 127 -10.94 6.75 -10.81
N PHE A 128 -10.55 7.01 -9.57
CA PHE A 128 -10.45 5.99 -8.53
C PHE A 128 -11.72 6.00 -7.68
N ILE A 129 -12.54 4.97 -7.81
CA ILE A 129 -13.86 4.89 -7.18
C ILE A 129 -13.79 3.90 -6.01
N SER A 130 -14.22 4.35 -4.82
CA SER A 130 -14.36 3.46 -3.67
C SER A 130 -15.55 2.52 -3.87
N LEU A 131 -15.29 1.22 -3.80
CA LEU A 131 -16.30 0.16 -3.82
C LEU A 131 -16.62 -0.37 -2.41
N GLY A 132 -16.15 0.33 -1.36
CA GLY A 132 -16.38 -0.02 0.02
C GLY A 132 -15.20 -0.76 0.66
N ARG A 133 -15.49 -1.65 1.59
CA ARG A 133 -14.48 -2.42 2.34
C ARG A 133 -14.79 -3.90 2.30
N THR A 134 -13.76 -4.72 2.25
CA THR A 134 -13.85 -6.17 2.36
C THR A 134 -12.78 -6.71 3.30
N ARG A 135 -12.95 -7.97 3.74
CA ARG A 135 -11.96 -8.64 4.59
C ARG A 135 -11.11 -9.56 3.73
N ILE A 136 -9.78 -9.34 3.75
CA ILE A 136 -8.80 -10.17 3.06
C ILE A 136 -7.74 -10.59 4.09
N ALA A 137 -7.52 -11.89 4.26
CA ALA A 137 -6.55 -12.44 5.21
C ALA A 137 -6.65 -11.81 6.61
N ASP A 138 -7.88 -11.74 7.15
CA ASP A 138 -8.25 -11.15 8.44
C ASP A 138 -8.00 -9.63 8.60
N ARG A 139 -7.68 -8.93 7.54
CA ARG A 139 -7.53 -7.47 7.52
C ARG A 139 -8.69 -6.82 6.77
N MET A 140 -9.18 -5.70 7.31
CA MET A 140 -10.14 -4.86 6.59
C MET A 140 -9.40 -4.06 5.53
N CYS A 141 -9.75 -4.30 4.26
CA CYS A 141 -9.15 -3.65 3.10
C CYS A 141 -10.18 -2.74 2.42
N ALA A 142 -9.73 -1.56 1.98
CA ALA A 142 -10.51 -0.73 1.07
C ALA A 142 -10.47 -1.36 -0.33
N VAL A 143 -11.61 -1.28 -1.04
CA VAL A 143 -11.75 -1.73 -2.43
C VAL A 143 -11.87 -0.49 -3.30
N VAL A 144 -10.99 -0.37 -4.29
CA VAL A 144 -10.92 0.74 -5.24
C VAL A 144 -10.97 0.19 -6.65
#